data_3d9c049aa5c7766af16501fda1f004e3
#
_entry.id   3d9c049aa5c7766af16501fda1f004e3
#
_cell.length_a   1.000
_cell.length_b   1.000
_cell.length_c   1.000
_cell.angle_alpha   90.00
_cell.angle_beta   90.00
_cell.angle_gamma   90.00
#
_symmetry.space_group_name_H-M   'P 1'
#
loop_
_entity.id
_entity.type
_entity.pdbx_description
1 polymer ?
#
loop_
_entity_poly.entity_id
_entity_poly.type
_entity_poly.pdbx_seq_one_letter_code
_entity_poly.pdbx_strand_id
1 'polypeptide(L)'
;KELAAITTPEMRTLVIQPWDASTIHAIEKGIQAANLGLNPSVDGKLIRISLPDLSKERRQEMVKSARKLAEDGRVSIRHVRREAIETLKAEQKASDITEDDLSHGEKEVQKLTDAYVKKVDEHLSAKEEDILTV
;
A
#
# COMPACT_ATOMS: atom_id res chain seq x y z
N LYS A 1 3.82 12.72 10.55
CA LYS A 1 3.46 12.94 11.97
C LYS A 1 2.13 12.25 12.18
N GLU A 2 2.06 11.32 13.10
CA GLU A 2 0.81 10.68 13.52
C GLU A 2 -0.06 11.72 14.22
N LEU A 3 -1.29 11.91 13.72
CA LEU A 3 -2.23 12.90 14.23
C LEU A 3 -3.27 12.26 15.16
N ALA A 4 -3.48 10.95 15.04
CA ALA A 4 -4.52 10.23 15.73
C ALA A 4 -4.19 8.74 15.89
N ALA A 5 -4.79 8.08 16.87
CA ALA A 5 -4.87 6.63 16.94
C ALA A 5 -6.11 6.13 16.18
N ILE A 6 -5.97 5.02 15.46
CA ILE A 6 -7.06 4.36 14.76
C ILE A 6 -7.25 2.99 15.39
N THR A 7 -8.46 2.70 15.84
CA THR A 7 -8.83 1.42 16.45
C THR A 7 -10.09 0.84 15.81
N THR A 8 -10.24 -0.46 15.91
CA THR A 8 -11.42 -1.20 15.43
C THR A 8 -12.09 -1.92 16.62
N PRO A 9 -12.86 -1.20 17.45
CA PRO A 9 -13.46 -1.80 18.66
C PRO A 9 -14.51 -2.87 18.33
N GLU A 10 -15.15 -2.77 17.18
CA GLU A 10 -16.20 -3.66 16.72
C GLU A 10 -16.04 -3.98 15.23
N MET A 11 -16.65 -5.08 14.79
CA MET A 11 -16.73 -5.37 13.36
C MET A 11 -17.43 -4.19 12.65
N ARG A 12 -16.80 -3.69 11.57
CA ARG A 12 -17.32 -2.59 10.74
C ARG A 12 -17.39 -1.23 11.43
N THR A 13 -16.69 -1.03 12.53
CA THR A 13 -16.58 0.26 13.18
C THR A 13 -15.11 0.66 13.30
N LEU A 14 -14.75 1.78 12.70
CA LEU A 14 -13.47 2.42 12.92
C LEU A 14 -13.66 3.57 13.90
N VAL A 15 -12.78 3.67 14.88
CA VAL A 15 -12.73 4.78 15.81
C VAL A 15 -11.38 5.48 15.65
N ILE A 16 -11.44 6.77 15.36
CA ILE A 16 -10.28 7.64 15.25
C ILE A 16 -10.27 8.55 16.47
N GLN A 17 -9.19 8.47 17.23
CA GLN A 17 -8.95 9.31 18.40
C GLN A 17 -7.80 10.26 18.13
N PRO A 18 -8.08 11.54 17.80
CA PRO A 18 -7.06 12.55 17.64
C PRO A 18 -6.31 12.81 18.95
N TRP A 19 -5.00 13.06 18.84
CA TRP A 19 -4.19 13.50 19.98
C TRP A 19 -4.53 14.90 20.43
N ASP A 20 -4.98 15.74 19.49
CA ASP A 20 -5.43 17.10 19.74
C ASP A 20 -6.88 17.25 19.27
N ALA A 21 -7.77 17.58 20.21
CA ALA A 21 -9.19 17.76 19.95
C ALA A 21 -9.49 18.88 18.92
N SER A 22 -8.60 19.84 18.75
CA SER A 22 -8.75 20.92 17.77
C SER A 22 -8.66 20.42 16.32
N THR A 23 -8.05 19.26 16.09
CA THR A 23 -7.85 18.66 14.75
C THR A 23 -9.02 17.80 14.27
N ILE A 24 -10.02 17.54 15.10
CA ILE A 24 -11.16 16.63 14.81
C ILE A 24 -11.85 17.01 13.49
N HIS A 25 -12.24 18.28 13.35
CA HIS A 25 -12.94 18.73 12.14
C HIS A 25 -12.05 18.72 10.88
N ALA A 26 -10.74 18.96 11.06
CA ALA A 26 -9.81 18.86 9.93
C ALA A 26 -9.65 17.41 9.46
N ILE A 27 -9.60 16.46 10.40
CA ILE A 27 -9.53 15.01 10.08
C ILE A 27 -10.83 14.54 9.43
N GLU A 28 -11.99 14.95 9.98
CA GLU A 28 -13.31 14.63 9.39
C GLU A 28 -13.41 15.11 7.94
N LYS A 29 -13.08 16.37 7.68
CA LYS A 29 -13.07 16.94 6.32
C LYS A 29 -12.07 16.23 5.41
N GLY A 30 -10.90 15.87 5.92
CA GLY A 30 -9.91 15.11 5.16
C GLY A 30 -10.42 13.74 4.72
N ILE A 31 -11.13 13.03 5.59
CA ILE A 31 -11.75 11.74 5.29
C ILE A 31 -12.86 11.90 4.24
N GLN A 32 -13.71 12.92 4.38
CA GLN A 32 -14.76 13.22 3.40
C GLN A 32 -14.17 13.59 2.04
N ALA A 33 -13.14 14.42 2.01
CA ALA A 33 -12.45 14.84 0.78
C ALA A 33 -11.74 13.69 0.06
N ALA A 34 -11.31 12.66 0.79
CA ALA A 34 -10.68 11.46 0.22
C ALA A 34 -11.67 10.58 -0.57
N ASN A 35 -12.98 10.87 -0.50
CA ASN A 35 -14.05 10.20 -1.24
C ASN A 35 -14.00 8.66 -1.17
N LEU A 36 -13.72 8.14 0.02
CA LEU A 36 -13.61 6.70 0.28
C LEU A 36 -14.98 6.01 0.41
N GLY A 37 -16.08 6.76 0.26
CA GLY A 37 -17.44 6.26 0.52
C GLY A 37 -17.71 6.00 1.99
N LEU A 38 -16.96 6.65 2.88
CA LEU A 38 -17.08 6.56 4.32
C LEU A 38 -17.78 7.80 4.87
N ASN A 39 -18.67 7.60 5.83
CA ASN A 39 -19.38 8.69 6.53
C ASN A 39 -18.82 8.82 7.96
N PRO A 40 -17.84 9.72 8.18
CA PRO A 40 -17.35 9.98 9.52
C PRO A 40 -18.44 10.72 10.35
N SER A 41 -18.57 10.33 11.59
CA SER A 41 -19.43 10.99 12.58
C SER A 41 -18.61 11.39 13.80
N VAL A 42 -18.68 12.64 14.18
CA VAL A 42 -17.99 13.14 15.37
C VAL A 42 -18.82 12.81 16.62
N ASP A 43 -18.22 12.09 17.55
CA ASP A 43 -18.79 11.70 18.83
C ASP A 43 -17.86 12.20 19.95
N GLY A 44 -18.12 13.41 20.42
CA GLY A 44 -17.32 14.08 21.44
C GLY A 44 -15.87 14.33 20.98
N LYS A 45 -14.93 13.53 21.50
CA LYS A 45 -13.50 13.63 21.18
C LYS A 45 -13.03 12.56 20.19
N LEU A 46 -13.97 11.80 19.64
CA LEU A 46 -13.71 10.68 18.74
C LEU A 46 -14.42 10.90 17.40
N ILE A 47 -13.87 10.32 16.35
CA ILE A 47 -14.56 10.19 15.07
C ILE A 47 -14.89 8.72 14.87
N ARG A 48 -16.18 8.40 14.75
CA ARG A 48 -16.67 7.05 14.44
C ARG A 48 -16.98 6.96 12.96
N ILE A 49 -16.56 5.87 12.35
CA ILE A 49 -16.87 5.54 10.96
C ILE A 49 -17.51 4.17 10.96
N SER A 50 -18.79 4.12 10.59
CA SER A 50 -19.49 2.87 10.35
C SER A 50 -19.25 2.44 8.90
N LEU A 51 -18.75 1.21 8.73
CA LEU A 51 -18.56 0.61 7.42
C LEU A 51 -19.86 -0.08 6.99
N PRO A 52 -20.52 0.36 5.91
CA PRO A 52 -21.71 -0.31 5.42
C PRO A 52 -21.37 -1.70 4.88
N ASP A 53 -22.38 -2.57 4.79
CA ASP A 53 -22.25 -3.83 4.07
C ASP A 53 -21.83 -3.55 2.62
N LEU A 54 -20.71 -4.14 2.22
CA LEU A 54 -20.26 -4.02 0.85
C LEU A 54 -21.12 -4.89 -0.06
N SER A 55 -21.75 -4.29 -1.06
CA SER A 55 -22.42 -5.05 -2.11
C SER A 55 -21.40 -5.90 -2.86
N LYS A 56 -21.88 -6.96 -3.53
CA LYS A 56 -21.03 -7.83 -4.36
C LYS A 56 -20.29 -7.02 -5.43
N GLU A 57 -20.97 -6.06 -6.03
CA GLU A 57 -20.43 -5.15 -7.04
C GLU A 57 -19.30 -4.29 -6.47
N ARG A 58 -19.52 -3.73 -5.26
CA ARG A 58 -18.51 -2.91 -4.59
C ARG A 58 -17.27 -3.70 -4.22
N ARG A 59 -17.42 -4.95 -3.77
CA ARG A 59 -16.29 -5.85 -3.52
C ARG A 59 -15.49 -6.10 -4.80
N GLN A 60 -16.15 -6.34 -5.93
CA GLN A 60 -15.47 -6.53 -7.21
C GLN A 60 -14.70 -5.28 -7.66
N GLU A 61 -15.23 -4.08 -7.43
CA GLU A 61 -14.52 -2.82 -7.71
C GLU A 61 -13.27 -2.69 -6.81
N MET A 62 -13.38 -3.06 -5.54
CA MET A 62 -12.23 -3.05 -4.62
C MET A 62 -11.16 -4.04 -5.05
N VAL A 63 -11.52 -5.24 -5.51
CA VAL A 63 -10.59 -6.21 -6.07
C VAL A 63 -9.88 -5.65 -7.30
N LYS A 64 -10.61 -4.99 -8.22
CA LYS A 64 -9.99 -4.34 -9.39
C LYS A 64 -8.98 -3.26 -8.97
N SER A 65 -9.32 -2.47 -7.97
CA SER A 65 -8.44 -1.43 -7.45
C SER A 65 -7.19 -2.03 -6.81
N ALA A 66 -7.34 -3.11 -6.03
CA ALA A 66 -6.22 -3.82 -5.43
C ALA A 66 -5.27 -4.41 -6.50
N ARG A 67 -5.82 -5.01 -7.56
CA ARG A 67 -5.04 -5.53 -8.70
C ARG A 67 -4.26 -4.44 -9.41
N LYS A 68 -4.88 -3.28 -9.62
CA LYS A 68 -4.19 -2.13 -10.23
C LYS A 68 -3.02 -1.66 -9.37
N LEU A 69 -3.23 -1.48 -8.06
CA LEU A 69 -2.16 -1.10 -7.13
C LEU A 69 -1.01 -2.12 -7.11
N ALA A 70 -1.33 -3.41 -7.15
CA ALA A 70 -0.32 -4.46 -7.20
C ALA A 70 0.49 -4.39 -8.52
N GLU A 71 -0.16 -4.15 -9.66
CA GLU A 71 0.56 -3.98 -10.93
C GLU A 71 1.44 -2.73 -10.94
N ASP A 72 0.96 -1.60 -10.43
CA ASP A 72 1.76 -0.38 -10.27
C ASP A 72 2.99 -0.65 -9.38
N GLY A 73 2.82 -1.45 -8.32
CA GLY A 73 3.92 -1.91 -7.47
C GLY A 73 4.94 -2.77 -8.23
N ARG A 74 4.48 -3.74 -9.02
CA ARG A 74 5.38 -4.58 -9.85
C ARG A 74 6.14 -3.76 -10.88
N VAL A 75 5.47 -2.78 -11.51
CA VAL A 75 6.11 -1.86 -12.46
C VAL A 75 7.22 -1.07 -11.77
N SER A 76 6.96 -0.55 -10.58
CA SER A 76 7.95 0.18 -9.78
C SER A 76 9.15 -0.69 -9.42
N ILE A 77 8.93 -1.94 -8.99
CA ILE A 77 10.01 -2.90 -8.69
C ILE A 77 10.85 -3.18 -9.95
N ARG A 78 10.21 -3.37 -11.11
CA ARG A 78 10.94 -3.59 -12.38
C ARG A 78 11.71 -2.36 -12.82
N HIS A 79 11.23 -1.16 -12.49
CA HIS A 79 11.94 0.09 -12.75
C HIS A 79 13.22 0.18 -11.92
N VAL A 80 13.13 -0.01 -10.62
CA VAL A 80 14.28 -0.04 -9.71
C VAL A 80 15.30 -1.10 -10.13
N ARG A 81 14.84 -2.30 -10.54
CA ARG A 81 15.74 -3.32 -11.09
C ARG A 81 16.54 -2.80 -12.28
N ARG A 82 15.89 -2.14 -13.23
CA ARG A 82 16.58 -1.60 -14.42
C ARG A 82 17.62 -0.56 -14.05
N GLU A 83 17.25 0.38 -13.18
CA GLU A 83 18.19 1.41 -12.70
C GLU A 83 19.40 0.79 -11.98
N ALA A 84 19.19 -0.20 -11.13
CA ALA A 84 20.27 -0.90 -10.44
C ALA A 84 21.23 -1.60 -11.42
N ILE A 85 20.69 -2.29 -12.44
CA ILE A 85 21.51 -2.95 -13.48
C ILE A 85 22.28 -1.92 -14.32
N GLU A 86 21.64 -0.79 -14.66
CA GLU A 86 22.31 0.30 -15.41
C GLU A 86 23.46 0.90 -14.61
N THR A 87 23.27 1.09 -13.30
CA THR A 87 24.32 1.56 -12.39
C THR A 87 25.50 0.58 -12.35
N LEU A 88 25.24 -0.71 -12.14
CA LEU A 88 26.30 -1.74 -12.15
C LEU A 88 27.08 -1.77 -13.48
N LYS A 89 26.39 -1.63 -14.61
CA LYS A 89 27.03 -1.57 -15.92
C LYS A 89 27.89 -0.31 -16.11
N ALA A 90 27.46 0.82 -15.55
CA ALA A 90 28.24 2.05 -15.59
C ALA A 90 29.51 1.94 -14.75
N GLU A 91 29.42 1.36 -13.55
CA GLU A 91 30.56 1.10 -12.68
C GLU A 91 31.57 0.12 -13.31
N GLN A 92 31.08 -0.91 -13.98
CA GLN A 92 31.96 -1.84 -14.71
C GLN A 92 32.67 -1.16 -15.88
N LYS A 93 31.98 -0.30 -16.64
CA LYS A 93 32.62 0.48 -17.72
C LYS A 93 33.66 1.47 -17.22
N ALA A 94 33.46 2.01 -16.01
CA ALA A 94 34.44 2.88 -15.35
C ALA A 94 35.61 2.09 -14.75
N SER A 95 35.57 0.76 -14.81
CA SER A 95 36.53 -0.16 -14.19
C SER A 95 36.53 -0.09 -12.64
N ASP A 96 35.45 0.37 -12.03
CA ASP A 96 35.28 0.40 -10.58
C ASP A 96 34.94 -0.98 -10.03
N ILE A 97 34.30 -1.82 -10.87
CA ILE A 97 33.99 -3.23 -10.56
C ILE A 97 34.42 -4.14 -11.70
N THR A 98 34.65 -5.41 -11.41
CA THR A 98 35.02 -6.42 -12.40
C THR A 98 33.79 -6.94 -13.15
N GLU A 99 34.01 -7.65 -14.27
CA GLU A 99 32.94 -8.32 -15.02
C GLU A 99 32.28 -9.43 -14.19
N ASP A 100 33.01 -10.11 -13.34
CA ASP A 100 32.47 -11.11 -12.41
C ASP A 100 31.58 -10.45 -11.33
N ASP A 101 31.98 -9.31 -10.81
CA ASP A 101 31.17 -8.52 -9.87
C ASP A 101 29.87 -8.06 -10.50
N LEU A 102 29.91 -7.59 -11.75
CA LEU A 102 28.73 -7.22 -12.52
C LEU A 102 27.78 -8.42 -12.66
N SER A 103 28.32 -9.56 -13.10
CA SER A 103 27.50 -10.78 -13.28
C SER A 103 26.86 -11.25 -11.95
N HIS A 104 27.61 -11.16 -10.86
CA HIS A 104 27.09 -11.48 -9.53
C HIS A 104 26.01 -10.50 -9.08
N GLY A 105 26.27 -9.21 -9.26
CA GLY A 105 25.33 -8.14 -8.93
C GLY A 105 24.01 -8.24 -9.70
N GLU A 106 24.07 -8.51 -11.02
CA GLU A 106 22.86 -8.72 -11.83
C GLU A 106 22.01 -9.90 -11.32
N LYS A 107 22.65 -11.00 -10.90
CA LYS A 107 21.93 -12.17 -10.33
C LYS A 107 21.27 -11.83 -8.99
N GLU A 108 21.96 -11.11 -8.10
CA GLU A 108 21.40 -10.72 -6.82
C GLU A 108 20.23 -9.71 -6.99
N VAL A 109 20.37 -8.73 -7.90
CA VAL A 109 19.29 -7.80 -8.24
C VAL A 109 18.07 -8.54 -8.79
N GLN A 110 18.28 -9.55 -9.66
CA GLN A 110 17.19 -10.36 -10.19
C GLN A 110 16.52 -11.18 -9.08
N LYS A 111 17.27 -11.82 -8.21
CA LYS A 111 16.77 -12.61 -7.08
C LYS A 111 15.95 -11.76 -6.12
N LEU A 112 16.41 -10.55 -5.78
CA LEU A 112 15.66 -9.61 -4.98
C LEU A 112 14.37 -9.18 -5.67
N THR A 113 14.42 -8.88 -6.96
CA THR A 113 13.25 -8.52 -7.76
C THR A 113 12.18 -9.60 -7.70
N ASP A 114 12.58 -10.86 -7.95
CA ASP A 114 11.66 -12.00 -7.93
C ASP A 114 11.02 -12.20 -6.54
N ALA A 115 11.83 -12.04 -5.48
CA ALA A 115 11.34 -12.15 -4.11
C ALA A 115 10.32 -11.05 -3.76
N TYR A 116 10.54 -9.81 -4.19
CA TYR A 116 9.60 -8.72 -3.91
C TYR A 116 8.35 -8.78 -4.78
N VAL A 117 8.46 -9.18 -6.05
CA VAL A 117 7.28 -9.44 -6.90
C VAL A 117 6.42 -10.54 -6.29
N LYS A 118 7.02 -11.63 -5.81
CA LYS A 118 6.29 -12.70 -5.11
C LYS A 118 5.57 -12.20 -3.87
N LYS A 119 6.19 -11.34 -3.05
CA LYS A 119 5.54 -10.71 -1.90
C LYS A 119 4.32 -9.88 -2.31
N VAL A 120 4.42 -9.11 -3.40
CA VAL A 120 3.28 -8.34 -3.93
C VAL A 120 2.12 -9.28 -4.29
N ASP A 121 2.42 -10.40 -4.95
CA ASP A 121 1.41 -11.39 -5.36
C ASP A 121 0.76 -12.08 -4.14
N GLU A 122 1.54 -12.44 -3.14
CA GLU A 122 1.05 -13.01 -1.88
C GLU A 122 0.13 -12.03 -1.14
N HIS A 123 0.53 -10.75 -1.03
CA HIS A 123 -0.29 -9.72 -0.41
C HIS A 123 -1.57 -9.44 -1.20
N LEU A 124 -1.50 -9.45 -2.54
CA LEU A 124 -2.68 -9.29 -3.37
C LEU A 124 -3.66 -10.45 -3.16
N SER A 125 -3.18 -11.68 -3.19
CA SER A 125 -4.01 -12.88 -3.00
C SER A 125 -4.72 -12.87 -1.64
N ALA A 126 -3.99 -12.58 -0.56
CA ALA A 126 -4.56 -12.48 0.77
C ALA A 126 -5.62 -11.35 0.84
N LYS A 127 -5.33 -10.20 0.20
CA LYS A 127 -6.26 -9.08 0.20
C LYS A 127 -7.52 -9.33 -0.62
N GLU A 128 -7.42 -10.05 -1.74
CA GLU A 128 -8.58 -10.48 -2.51
C GLU A 128 -9.47 -11.43 -1.71
N GLU A 129 -8.88 -12.37 -0.99
CA GLU A 129 -9.60 -13.27 -0.09
C GLU A 129 -10.32 -12.50 1.00
N ASP A 130 -9.66 -11.58 1.70
CA ASP A 130 -10.26 -10.71 2.71
C ASP A 130 -11.47 -9.93 2.16
N ILE A 131 -11.34 -9.34 0.97
CA ILE A 131 -12.40 -8.54 0.34
C ILE A 131 -13.61 -9.42 -0.03
N LEU A 132 -13.39 -10.66 -0.45
CA LEU A 132 -14.45 -11.53 -0.94
C LEU A 132 -15.14 -12.34 0.18
N THR A 133 -14.47 -12.57 1.30
CA THR A 133 -14.92 -13.45 2.39
C THR A 133 -15.81 -12.75 3.41
N VAL A 134 -15.86 -11.43 3.48
CA VAL A 134 -16.64 -10.64 4.46
C VAL A 134 -18.11 -10.52 4.10
#